data_419ccd46dd62f31e9cc71a60e21faa65
#
_entry.id   419ccd46dd62f31e9cc71a60e21faa65
#
_cell.length_a   1.000
_cell.length_b   1.000
_cell.length_c   1.000
_cell.angle_alpha   90.00
_cell.angle_beta   90.00
_cell.angle_gamma   90.00
#
_symmetry.space_group_name_H-M   'P 1'
#
loop_
_entity.id
_entity.type
_entity.pdbx_description
1 polymer ?
#
loop_
_entity_poly.entity_id
_entity_poly.type
_entity_poly.pdbx_seq_one_letter_code
_entity_poly.pdbx_strand_id
1 'polypeptide(L)'
;IQQKMILVTGATGILGRVIVLELLKRGKTVRAAKRKSSNLEEVKDSFRFYTENPTEFFNKIEWINVDFEDIFSLQKALVGVEEVYHCAAKVSFHPKDKRKMYKTNIEGTKQLLYASENSSVKKFLFVSSIAVLDGFNENGELDESSDFNPKVDHSSYAISKHFSEMEVWRASAEGLNVAIVNPGLIIGSGNWDESSGTLFKE
;
A
#
# COMPACT_ATOMS: atom_id res chain seq x y z
N ILE A 1 -26.19 10.26 -7.38
CA ILE A 1 -24.78 10.01 -7.84
C ILE A 1 -24.25 8.96 -6.90
N GLN A 2 -24.04 7.74 -7.39
CA GLN A 2 -23.50 6.66 -6.58
C GLN A 2 -22.07 7.04 -6.20
N GLN A 3 -21.79 7.15 -4.89
CA GLN A 3 -20.44 7.48 -4.42
C GLN A 3 -19.49 6.32 -4.78
N LYS A 4 -18.36 6.68 -5.41
CA LYS A 4 -17.33 5.73 -5.82
C LYS A 4 -16.67 5.11 -4.58
N MET A 5 -16.68 3.78 -4.49
CA MET A 5 -15.99 3.06 -3.44
C MET A 5 -14.50 3.00 -3.72
N ILE A 6 -13.70 3.34 -2.73
CA ILE A 6 -12.24 3.25 -2.78
C ILE A 6 -11.77 2.14 -1.84
N LEU A 7 -10.99 1.18 -2.35
CA LEU A 7 -10.32 0.18 -1.52
C LEU A 7 -8.93 0.68 -1.13
N VAL A 8 -8.64 0.69 0.17
CA VAL A 8 -7.29 0.94 0.69
C VAL A 8 -6.75 -0.34 1.31
N THR A 9 -5.68 -0.88 0.77
CA THR A 9 -4.95 -2.00 1.39
C THR A 9 -3.82 -1.48 2.27
N GLY A 10 -3.40 -2.28 3.27
CA GLY A 10 -2.45 -1.77 4.28
C GLY A 10 -3.03 -0.65 5.14
N ALA A 11 -4.36 -0.58 5.23
CA ALA A 11 -5.10 0.49 5.90
C ALA A 11 -4.83 0.60 7.41
N THR A 12 -4.26 -0.43 8.03
CA THR A 12 -3.85 -0.41 9.44
C THR A 12 -2.40 0.03 9.66
N GLY A 13 -1.62 0.18 8.57
CA GLY A 13 -0.24 0.67 8.61
C GLY A 13 -0.15 2.19 8.76
N ILE A 14 1.05 2.69 9.04
CA ILE A 14 1.33 4.13 9.30
C ILE A 14 0.79 5.02 8.17
N LEU A 15 1.09 4.70 6.91
CA LEU A 15 0.62 5.45 5.76
C LEU A 15 -0.86 5.20 5.45
N GLY A 16 -1.26 3.92 5.40
CA GLY A 16 -2.59 3.55 4.96
C GLY A 16 -3.71 4.12 5.83
N ARG A 17 -3.52 4.17 7.15
CA ARG A 17 -4.50 4.77 8.09
C ARG A 17 -4.71 6.26 7.85
N VAL A 18 -3.65 6.99 7.51
CA VAL A 18 -3.74 8.42 7.20
C VAL A 18 -4.43 8.64 5.85
N ILE A 19 -4.11 7.83 4.85
CA ILE A 19 -4.79 7.86 3.54
C ILE A 19 -6.29 7.60 3.71
N VAL A 20 -6.69 6.60 4.51
CA VAL A 20 -8.11 6.33 4.82
C VAL A 20 -8.76 7.57 5.42
N LEU A 21 -8.16 8.17 6.43
CA LEU A 21 -8.70 9.35 7.09
C LEU A 21 -8.84 10.54 6.12
N GLU A 22 -7.81 10.82 5.31
CA GLU A 22 -7.82 11.92 4.35
C GLU A 22 -8.86 11.72 3.24
N LEU A 23 -9.08 10.49 2.79
CA LEU A 23 -10.15 10.17 1.85
C LEU A 23 -11.53 10.43 2.47
N LEU A 24 -11.73 10.01 3.72
CA LEU A 24 -12.98 10.26 4.46
C LEU A 24 -13.24 11.75 4.70
N LYS A 25 -12.20 12.54 5.06
CA LYS A 25 -12.31 14.01 5.18
C LYS A 25 -12.75 14.66 3.87
N ARG A 26 -12.35 14.10 2.74
CA ARG A 26 -12.77 14.55 1.39
C ARG A 26 -14.13 13.99 0.98
N GLY A 27 -14.89 13.39 1.89
CA GLY A 27 -16.23 12.87 1.64
C GLY A 27 -16.25 11.62 0.75
N LYS A 28 -15.14 10.88 0.65
CA LYS A 28 -15.07 9.63 -0.12
C LYS A 28 -15.60 8.45 0.69
N THR A 29 -16.13 7.46 0.00
CA THR A 29 -16.53 6.18 0.61
C THR A 29 -15.34 5.22 0.55
N VAL A 30 -14.93 4.72 1.72
CA VAL A 30 -13.70 3.93 1.86
C VAL A 30 -13.99 2.56 2.43
N ARG A 31 -13.53 1.54 1.71
CA ARG A 31 -13.36 0.17 2.20
C ARG A 31 -11.91 -0.04 2.57
N ALA A 32 -11.64 -0.41 3.81
CA ALA A 32 -10.30 -0.57 4.35
C ALA A 32 -9.99 -2.06 4.56
N ALA A 33 -8.97 -2.55 3.85
CA ALA A 33 -8.54 -3.94 3.98
C ALA A 33 -7.66 -4.12 5.22
N LYS A 34 -7.95 -5.17 5.98
CA LYS A 34 -7.21 -5.55 7.18
C LYS A 34 -6.97 -7.06 7.24
N ARG A 35 -5.97 -7.49 8.00
CA ARG A 35 -5.81 -8.89 8.41
C ARG A 35 -6.76 -9.21 9.56
N LYS A 36 -7.11 -10.48 9.75
CA LYS A 36 -7.91 -10.91 10.92
C LYS A 36 -7.28 -10.51 12.25
N SER A 37 -5.94 -10.49 12.32
CA SER A 37 -5.15 -10.13 13.52
C SER A 37 -4.92 -8.63 13.69
N SER A 38 -5.44 -7.76 12.82
CA SER A 38 -5.19 -6.32 12.92
C SER A 38 -5.85 -5.71 14.15
N ASN A 39 -5.11 -4.85 14.85
CA ASN A 39 -5.63 -4.08 15.98
C ASN A 39 -6.28 -2.79 15.47
N LEU A 40 -7.60 -2.74 15.50
CA LEU A 40 -8.37 -1.58 15.01
C LEU A 40 -8.45 -0.45 16.04
N GLU A 41 -8.36 -0.74 17.33
CA GLU A 41 -8.33 0.31 18.35
C GLU A 41 -7.08 1.19 18.20
N GLU A 42 -5.94 0.59 17.90
CA GLU A 42 -4.72 1.35 17.59
C GLU A 42 -4.91 2.31 16.41
N VAL A 43 -5.62 1.88 15.36
CA VAL A 43 -5.93 2.75 14.20
C VAL A 43 -6.83 3.90 14.63
N LYS A 44 -7.88 3.61 15.39
CA LYS A 44 -8.83 4.61 15.93
C LYS A 44 -8.10 5.63 16.80
N ASP A 45 -7.27 5.15 17.72
CA ASP A 45 -6.48 6.01 18.60
C ASP A 45 -5.51 6.92 17.84
N SER A 46 -4.93 6.41 16.75
CA SER A 46 -4.01 7.21 15.94
C SER A 46 -4.69 8.40 15.25
N PHE A 47 -5.99 8.31 14.97
CA PHE A 47 -6.73 9.40 14.31
C PHE A 47 -6.78 10.68 15.14
N ARG A 48 -6.70 10.59 16.48
CA ARG A 48 -6.65 11.77 17.38
C ARG A 48 -5.49 12.73 17.08
N PHE A 49 -4.42 12.25 16.45
CA PHE A 49 -3.30 13.10 16.05
C PHE A 49 -3.55 13.91 14.78
N TYR A 50 -4.64 13.59 14.05
CA TYR A 50 -4.92 14.15 12.73
C TYR A 50 -6.31 14.77 12.60
N THR A 51 -7.21 14.57 13.58
CA THR A 51 -8.58 15.11 13.56
C THR A 51 -9.17 15.24 14.95
N GLU A 52 -10.05 16.23 15.14
CA GLU A 52 -10.82 16.42 16.37
C GLU A 52 -11.98 15.40 16.53
N ASN A 53 -12.38 14.73 15.44
CA ASN A 53 -13.50 13.80 15.41
C ASN A 53 -13.06 12.36 15.04
N PRO A 54 -12.11 11.74 15.77
CA PRO A 54 -11.52 10.44 15.40
C PRO A 54 -12.57 9.33 15.32
N THR A 55 -13.50 9.26 16.26
CA THR A 55 -14.54 8.23 16.31
C THR A 55 -15.54 8.36 15.16
N GLU A 56 -15.92 9.58 14.77
CA GLU A 56 -16.82 9.81 13.65
C GLU A 56 -16.25 9.27 12.35
N PHE A 57 -15.00 9.61 12.05
CA PHE A 57 -14.33 9.12 10.83
C PHE A 57 -14.09 7.61 10.88
N PHE A 58 -13.66 7.08 12.02
CA PHE A 58 -13.44 5.64 12.17
C PHE A 58 -14.70 4.82 11.89
N ASN A 59 -15.88 5.29 12.35
CA ASN A 59 -17.15 4.61 12.16
C ASN A 59 -17.66 4.67 10.71
N LYS A 60 -17.12 5.54 9.86
CA LYS A 60 -17.44 5.62 8.42
C LYS A 60 -16.68 4.60 7.58
N ILE A 61 -15.72 3.88 8.16
CA ILE A 61 -14.87 2.92 7.44
C ILE A 61 -15.61 1.59 7.28
N GLU A 62 -15.71 1.12 6.05
CA GLU A 62 -16.10 -0.26 5.77
C GLU A 62 -14.88 -1.18 5.89
N TRP A 63 -14.75 -1.88 7.02
CA TRP A 63 -13.64 -2.81 7.25
C TRP A 63 -13.90 -4.16 6.60
N ILE A 64 -12.91 -4.67 5.83
CA ILE A 64 -12.97 -6.00 5.23
C ILE A 64 -11.70 -6.79 5.54
N ASN A 65 -11.88 -8.08 5.87
CA ASN A 65 -10.73 -8.99 5.99
C ASN A 65 -10.24 -9.37 4.60
N VAL A 66 -8.94 -9.23 4.36
CA VAL A 66 -8.29 -9.60 3.11
C VAL A 66 -7.12 -10.52 3.39
N ASP A 67 -7.06 -11.59 2.59
CA ASP A 67 -5.91 -12.47 2.46
C ASP A 67 -5.42 -12.40 1.01
N PHE A 68 -4.18 -11.96 0.80
CA PHE A 68 -3.58 -11.84 -0.53
C PHE A 68 -3.28 -13.20 -1.20
N GLU A 69 -3.35 -14.29 -0.44
CA GLU A 69 -3.18 -15.66 -0.95
C GLU A 69 -4.52 -16.27 -1.38
N ASP A 70 -5.63 -15.63 -1.05
CA ASP A 70 -6.99 -16.09 -1.38
C ASP A 70 -7.63 -15.13 -2.40
N ILE A 71 -7.70 -15.58 -3.65
CA ILE A 71 -8.31 -14.81 -4.75
C ILE A 71 -9.77 -14.45 -4.50
N PHE A 72 -10.54 -15.32 -3.84
CA PHE A 72 -11.95 -15.05 -3.52
C PHE A 72 -12.06 -13.92 -2.46
N SER A 73 -11.13 -13.87 -1.52
CA SER A 73 -11.02 -12.78 -0.56
C SER A 73 -10.78 -11.43 -1.27
N LEU A 74 -9.88 -11.40 -2.26
CA LEU A 74 -9.59 -10.22 -3.06
C LEU A 74 -10.79 -9.81 -3.93
N GLN A 75 -11.40 -10.74 -4.63
CA GLN A 75 -12.59 -10.47 -5.44
C GLN A 75 -13.75 -9.91 -4.61
N LYS A 76 -13.98 -10.46 -3.42
CA LYS A 76 -14.98 -9.93 -2.48
C LYS A 76 -14.65 -8.50 -2.04
N ALA A 77 -13.39 -8.19 -1.78
CA ALA A 77 -12.95 -6.86 -1.39
C ALA A 77 -13.15 -5.83 -2.51
N LEU A 78 -13.12 -6.26 -3.78
CA LEU A 78 -13.25 -5.40 -4.95
C LEU A 78 -14.68 -5.18 -5.44
N VAL A 79 -15.68 -5.83 -4.85
CA VAL A 79 -17.09 -5.64 -5.25
C VAL A 79 -17.48 -4.17 -5.12
N GLY A 80 -17.86 -3.54 -6.25
CA GLY A 80 -18.27 -2.13 -6.32
C GLY A 80 -17.15 -1.11 -6.14
N VAL A 81 -15.88 -1.54 -6.12
CA VAL A 81 -14.71 -0.67 -6.02
C VAL A 81 -14.36 -0.11 -7.38
N GLU A 82 -14.13 1.20 -7.46
CA GLU A 82 -13.66 1.88 -8.68
C GLU A 82 -12.19 2.31 -8.59
N GLU A 83 -11.66 2.51 -7.39
CA GLU A 83 -10.27 2.94 -7.18
C GLU A 83 -9.61 2.07 -6.09
N VAL A 84 -8.36 1.69 -6.31
CA VAL A 84 -7.53 0.95 -5.34
C VAL A 84 -6.33 1.78 -4.94
N TYR A 85 -6.09 1.90 -3.64
CA TYR A 85 -4.87 2.47 -3.05
C TYR A 85 -4.11 1.34 -2.36
N HIS A 86 -3.10 0.83 -3.04
CA HIS A 86 -2.33 -0.32 -2.56
C HIS A 86 -1.13 0.11 -1.73
N CYS A 87 -1.34 0.21 -0.40
CA CYS A 87 -0.31 0.57 0.57
C CYS A 87 0.24 -0.64 1.33
N ALA A 88 -0.35 -1.83 1.13
CA ALA A 88 0.09 -3.03 1.82
C ALA A 88 1.47 -3.46 1.34
N ALA A 89 2.40 -3.57 2.27
CA ALA A 89 3.71 -4.17 2.08
C ALA A 89 4.24 -4.73 3.40
N LYS A 90 5.07 -5.77 3.32
CA LYS A 90 5.93 -6.19 4.42
C LYS A 90 7.29 -5.52 4.24
N VAL A 91 7.71 -4.77 5.24
CA VAL A 91 9.07 -4.21 5.34
C VAL A 91 9.85 -5.06 6.33
N SER A 92 10.99 -5.57 5.94
CA SER A 92 11.92 -6.26 6.84
C SER A 92 13.32 -6.26 6.22
N PHE A 93 14.31 -6.03 7.06
CA PHE A 93 15.73 -6.17 6.69
C PHE A 93 16.33 -7.49 7.20
N HIS A 94 15.54 -8.31 7.89
CA HIS A 94 16.00 -9.58 8.43
C HIS A 94 15.96 -10.68 7.34
N PRO A 95 17.08 -11.42 7.09
CA PRO A 95 17.16 -12.43 6.02
C PRO A 95 16.09 -13.53 6.08
N LYS A 96 15.67 -13.93 7.29
CA LYS A 96 14.62 -14.95 7.48
C LYS A 96 13.25 -14.52 6.94
N ASP A 97 13.00 -13.23 6.81
CA ASP A 97 11.74 -12.69 6.33
C ASP A 97 11.65 -12.59 4.80
N LYS A 98 12.76 -12.79 4.09
CA LYS A 98 12.85 -12.62 2.62
C LYS A 98 11.72 -13.35 1.88
N ARG A 99 11.54 -14.66 2.16
CA ARG A 99 10.51 -15.47 1.48
C ARG A 99 9.10 -14.93 1.73
N LYS A 100 8.78 -14.61 2.98
CA LYS A 100 7.48 -14.06 3.37
C LYS A 100 7.25 -12.69 2.76
N MET A 101 8.29 -11.85 2.72
CA MET A 101 8.24 -10.52 2.12
C MET A 101 7.97 -10.60 0.61
N TYR A 102 8.67 -11.47 -0.13
CA TYR A 102 8.44 -11.68 -1.57
C TYR A 102 7.02 -12.16 -1.85
N LYS A 103 6.54 -13.12 -1.05
CA LYS A 103 5.18 -13.63 -1.18
C LYS A 103 4.14 -12.54 -0.94
N THR A 104 4.33 -11.71 0.09
CA THR A 104 3.39 -10.61 0.39
C THR A 104 3.48 -9.49 -0.65
N ASN A 105 4.70 -9.02 -0.97
CA ASN A 105 4.87 -7.83 -1.78
C ASN A 105 4.70 -8.12 -3.26
N ILE A 106 5.34 -9.18 -3.79
CA ILE A 106 5.32 -9.48 -5.22
C ILE A 106 4.02 -10.24 -5.57
N GLU A 107 3.84 -11.44 -4.99
CA GLU A 107 2.71 -12.28 -5.34
C GLU A 107 1.38 -11.66 -4.89
N GLY A 108 1.36 -11.03 -3.70
CA GLY A 108 0.16 -10.34 -3.20
C GLY A 108 -0.26 -9.17 -4.10
N THR A 109 0.70 -8.34 -4.55
CA THR A 109 0.43 -7.25 -5.51
C THR A 109 -0.07 -7.80 -6.84
N LYS A 110 0.58 -8.83 -7.38
CA LYS A 110 0.18 -9.52 -8.60
C LYS A 110 -1.25 -10.04 -8.54
N GLN A 111 -1.61 -10.75 -7.47
CA GLN A 111 -2.96 -11.27 -7.28
C GLN A 111 -4.02 -10.16 -7.18
N LEU A 112 -3.70 -9.07 -6.47
CA LEU A 112 -4.60 -7.92 -6.38
C LEU A 112 -4.80 -7.23 -7.73
N LEU A 113 -3.75 -7.11 -8.54
CA LEU A 113 -3.84 -6.55 -9.90
C LEU A 113 -4.72 -7.42 -10.79
N TYR A 114 -4.49 -8.73 -10.85
CA TYR A 114 -5.34 -9.64 -11.63
C TYR A 114 -6.81 -9.60 -11.19
N ALA A 115 -7.07 -9.52 -9.88
CA ALA A 115 -8.43 -9.37 -9.39
C ALA A 115 -9.04 -8.00 -9.78
N SER A 116 -8.22 -6.93 -9.81
CA SER A 116 -8.65 -5.59 -10.20
C SER A 116 -8.97 -5.50 -11.69
N GLU A 117 -8.15 -6.08 -12.56
CA GLU A 117 -8.34 -6.14 -14.02
C GLU A 117 -9.66 -6.83 -14.39
N ASN A 118 -10.10 -7.77 -13.57
CA ASN A 118 -11.36 -8.51 -13.76
C ASN A 118 -12.52 -7.97 -12.90
N SER A 119 -12.51 -6.67 -12.56
CA SER A 119 -13.49 -6.02 -11.71
C SER A 119 -13.96 -4.68 -12.26
N SER A 120 -14.63 -3.86 -11.44
CA SER A 120 -15.02 -2.48 -11.77
C SER A 120 -13.93 -1.43 -11.51
N VAL A 121 -12.74 -1.83 -11.13
CA VAL A 121 -11.62 -0.93 -10.82
C VAL A 121 -11.18 -0.19 -12.09
N LYS A 122 -11.11 1.14 -11.97
CA LYS A 122 -10.71 2.06 -13.06
C LYS A 122 -9.36 2.68 -12.82
N LYS A 123 -8.92 2.75 -11.55
CA LYS A 123 -7.65 3.37 -11.14
C LYS A 123 -6.98 2.54 -10.05
N PHE A 124 -5.69 2.38 -10.17
CA PHE A 124 -4.86 1.67 -9.22
C PHE A 124 -3.64 2.50 -8.83
N LEU A 125 -3.58 2.95 -7.60
CA LEU A 125 -2.41 3.63 -7.04
C LEU A 125 -1.58 2.63 -6.24
N PHE A 126 -0.31 2.52 -6.61
CA PHE A 126 0.66 1.67 -5.94
C PHE A 126 1.66 2.52 -5.14
N VAL A 127 1.79 2.22 -3.87
CA VAL A 127 2.84 2.82 -3.03
C VAL A 127 4.09 1.95 -3.12
N SER A 128 5.09 2.43 -3.86
CA SER A 128 6.40 1.82 -3.98
C SER A 128 7.39 2.39 -2.95
N SER A 129 8.60 2.68 -3.33
CA SER A 129 9.65 3.22 -2.46
C SER A 129 10.78 3.84 -3.29
N ILE A 130 11.43 4.88 -2.77
CA ILE A 130 12.69 5.35 -3.34
C ILE A 130 13.78 4.28 -3.38
N ALA A 131 13.64 3.19 -2.61
CA ALA A 131 14.59 2.07 -2.61
C ALA A 131 14.68 1.32 -3.95
N VAL A 132 13.79 1.59 -4.92
CA VAL A 132 13.83 1.01 -6.26
C VAL A 132 14.50 1.93 -7.28
N LEU A 133 14.86 3.14 -6.89
CA LEU A 133 15.48 4.14 -7.77
C LEU A 133 16.99 4.13 -7.56
N ASP A 134 17.73 3.99 -8.64
CA ASP A 134 19.20 3.98 -8.65
C ASP A 134 19.74 4.99 -9.65
N GLY A 135 20.89 5.54 -9.29
CA GLY A 135 21.54 6.54 -10.12
C GLY A 135 20.92 7.94 -10.00
N PHE A 136 21.75 8.93 -10.10
CA PHE A 136 21.34 10.32 -10.10
C PHE A 136 21.15 10.81 -11.52
N ASN A 137 20.17 11.68 -11.74
CA ASN A 137 20.01 12.40 -13.00
C ASN A 137 21.19 13.40 -13.24
N GLU A 138 21.17 14.11 -14.34
CA GLU A 138 22.22 15.09 -14.72
C GLU A 138 22.36 16.24 -13.69
N ASN A 139 21.33 16.49 -12.89
CA ASN A 139 21.31 17.49 -11.84
C ASN A 139 21.81 16.96 -10.47
N GLY A 140 22.16 15.68 -10.39
CA GLY A 140 22.54 15.03 -9.13
C GLY A 140 21.36 14.67 -8.23
N GLU A 141 20.16 14.56 -8.79
CA GLU A 141 18.93 14.23 -8.07
C GLU A 141 18.47 12.81 -8.40
N LEU A 142 17.73 12.20 -7.48
CA LEU A 142 17.06 10.92 -7.65
C LEU A 142 15.58 11.19 -7.92
N ASP A 143 15.09 10.82 -9.11
CA ASP A 143 13.71 11.05 -9.51
C ASP A 143 13.14 9.84 -10.28
N GLU A 144 11.93 9.97 -10.82
CA GLU A 144 11.21 8.90 -11.52
C GLU A 144 11.85 8.50 -12.86
N SER A 145 12.86 9.21 -13.34
CA SER A 145 13.67 8.81 -14.49
C SER A 145 14.80 7.87 -14.10
N SER A 146 15.04 7.67 -12.80
CA SER A 146 16.10 6.80 -12.28
C SER A 146 15.67 5.34 -12.37
N ASP A 147 16.43 4.54 -13.12
CA ASP A 147 16.15 3.11 -13.32
C ASP A 147 16.72 2.25 -12.18
N PHE A 148 16.11 1.10 -11.96
CA PHE A 148 16.66 0.06 -11.09
C PHE A 148 17.89 -0.58 -11.73
N ASN A 149 19.05 -0.48 -11.09
CA ASN A 149 20.29 -1.00 -11.60
C ASN A 149 20.58 -2.43 -11.08
N PRO A 150 20.42 -3.49 -11.89
CA PRO A 150 20.61 -4.87 -11.44
C PRO A 150 22.06 -5.22 -11.08
N LYS A 151 23.02 -4.33 -11.34
CA LYS A 151 24.44 -4.53 -11.01
C LYS A 151 24.79 -4.02 -9.61
N VAL A 152 23.89 -3.30 -8.96
CA VAL A 152 24.05 -2.82 -7.58
C VAL A 152 23.49 -3.88 -6.63
N ASP A 153 24.12 -4.04 -5.47
CA ASP A 153 23.60 -4.93 -4.43
C ASP A 153 22.42 -4.26 -3.69
N HIS A 154 21.25 -4.82 -3.84
CA HIS A 154 20.01 -4.31 -3.30
C HIS A 154 19.54 -5.10 -2.09
N SER A 155 18.91 -4.41 -1.14
CA SER A 155 18.18 -5.09 -0.07
C SER A 155 17.05 -5.96 -0.66
N SER A 156 16.72 -7.04 0.05
CA SER A 156 15.57 -7.88 -0.35
C SER A 156 14.25 -7.08 -0.40
N TYR A 157 14.15 -6.01 0.38
CA TYR A 157 13.01 -5.10 0.32
C TYR A 157 12.96 -4.33 -1.01
N ALA A 158 14.08 -3.70 -1.41
CA ALA A 158 14.18 -2.99 -2.70
C ALA A 158 13.81 -3.91 -3.87
N ILE A 159 14.40 -5.10 -3.90
CA ILE A 159 14.09 -6.13 -4.91
C ILE A 159 12.59 -6.46 -4.91
N SER A 160 11.97 -6.64 -3.73
CA SER A 160 10.54 -6.95 -3.66
C SER A 160 9.67 -5.83 -4.20
N LYS A 161 10.03 -4.56 -3.94
CA LYS A 161 9.29 -3.40 -4.44
C LYS A 161 9.47 -3.22 -5.95
N HIS A 162 10.69 -3.40 -6.46
CA HIS A 162 10.98 -3.37 -7.89
C HIS A 162 10.13 -4.39 -8.66
N PHE A 163 10.14 -5.67 -8.26
CA PHE A 163 9.32 -6.68 -8.93
C PHE A 163 7.82 -6.45 -8.78
N SER A 164 7.37 -5.84 -7.68
CA SER A 164 5.97 -5.40 -7.55
C SER A 164 5.63 -4.28 -8.54
N GLU A 165 6.53 -3.31 -8.76
CA GLU A 165 6.35 -2.28 -9.79
C GLU A 165 6.26 -2.87 -11.20
N MET A 166 7.07 -3.88 -11.51
CA MET A 166 7.02 -4.56 -12.81
C MET A 166 5.62 -5.16 -13.07
N GLU A 167 4.97 -5.72 -12.06
CA GLU A 167 3.59 -6.20 -12.18
C GLU A 167 2.58 -5.04 -12.37
N VAL A 168 2.81 -3.89 -11.72
CA VAL A 168 1.97 -2.69 -11.94
C VAL A 168 2.13 -2.15 -13.35
N TRP A 169 3.36 -2.10 -13.87
CA TRP A 169 3.64 -1.70 -15.27
C TRP A 169 3.02 -2.68 -16.27
N ARG A 170 3.06 -4.01 -15.98
CA ARG A 170 2.34 -5.01 -16.79
C ARG A 170 0.85 -4.68 -16.86
N ALA A 171 0.21 -4.47 -15.71
CA ALA A 171 -1.21 -4.14 -15.65
C ALA A 171 -1.55 -2.83 -16.38
N SER A 172 -0.65 -1.85 -16.32
CA SER A 172 -0.77 -0.60 -17.10
C SER A 172 -0.74 -0.85 -18.60
N ALA A 173 0.20 -1.69 -19.06
CA ALA A 173 0.31 -2.07 -20.48
C ALA A 173 -0.93 -2.86 -20.96
N GLU A 174 -1.61 -3.56 -20.06
CA GLU A 174 -2.87 -4.29 -20.31
C GLU A 174 -4.11 -3.40 -20.17
N GLY A 175 -3.95 -2.10 -19.88
CA GLY A 175 -5.02 -1.09 -19.94
C GLY A 175 -5.56 -0.60 -18.60
N LEU A 176 -5.02 -1.08 -17.48
CA LEU A 176 -5.39 -0.51 -16.17
C LEU A 176 -4.74 0.87 -15.99
N ASN A 177 -5.54 1.88 -15.61
CA ASN A 177 -4.99 3.20 -15.30
C ASN A 177 -4.28 3.16 -13.94
N VAL A 178 -2.94 3.23 -13.95
CA VAL A 178 -2.11 3.11 -12.76
C VAL A 178 -1.41 4.43 -12.41
N ALA A 179 -1.10 4.60 -11.14
CA ALA A 179 -0.16 5.60 -10.62
C ALA A 179 0.76 4.93 -9.63
N ILE A 180 2.05 5.22 -9.71
CA ILE A 180 3.07 4.74 -8.77
C ILE A 180 3.62 5.95 -8.03
N VAL A 181 3.83 5.81 -6.72
CA VAL A 181 4.52 6.81 -5.90
C VAL A 181 5.69 6.14 -5.17
N ASN A 182 6.83 6.78 -5.15
CA ASN A 182 8.08 6.29 -4.57
C ASN A 182 8.45 7.12 -3.33
N PRO A 183 7.74 6.93 -2.20
CA PRO A 183 8.04 7.70 -1.00
C PRO A 183 9.40 7.33 -0.41
N GLY A 184 10.01 8.31 0.25
CA GLY A 184 11.16 8.14 1.13
C GLY A 184 10.75 7.53 2.47
N LEU A 185 11.42 7.95 3.54
CA LEU A 185 11.11 7.51 4.89
C LEU A 185 9.76 8.11 5.35
N ILE A 186 8.81 7.25 5.66
CA ILE A 186 7.49 7.65 6.17
C ILE A 186 7.51 7.57 7.69
N ILE A 187 7.22 8.68 8.34
CA ILE A 187 7.13 8.82 9.79
C ILE A 187 5.70 9.18 10.17
N GLY A 188 5.14 8.52 11.18
CA GLY A 188 3.79 8.80 11.63
C GLY A 188 3.39 8.01 12.88
N SER A 189 2.17 8.24 13.35
CA SER A 189 1.61 7.48 14.46
C SER A 189 1.32 6.03 14.06
N GLY A 190 1.71 5.07 14.90
CA GLY A 190 1.48 3.65 14.63
C GLY A 190 2.32 2.74 15.52
N ASN A 191 2.35 1.46 15.15
CA ASN A 191 3.17 0.49 15.85
C ASN A 191 4.66 0.73 15.55
N TRP A 192 5.40 1.18 16.55
CA TRP A 192 6.84 1.44 16.47
C TRP A 192 7.69 0.16 16.44
N ASP A 193 7.07 -1.02 16.68
CA ASP A 193 7.70 -2.33 16.56
C ASP A 193 7.72 -2.87 15.13
N GLU A 194 7.07 -2.19 14.19
CA GLU A 194 6.94 -2.63 12.80
C GLU A 194 7.36 -1.52 11.82
N SER A 195 7.80 -1.95 10.62
CA SER A 195 8.09 -1.06 9.49
C SER A 195 9.17 -0.01 9.80
N SER A 196 9.02 1.21 9.29
CA SER A 196 9.95 2.34 9.52
C SER A 196 10.00 2.80 10.98
N GLY A 197 9.01 2.44 11.81
CA GLY A 197 9.02 2.73 13.24
C GLY A 197 10.19 2.10 13.99
N THR A 198 10.69 0.95 13.52
CA THR A 198 11.83 0.24 14.15
C THR A 198 13.14 1.03 14.09
N LEU A 199 13.30 1.97 13.14
CA LEU A 199 14.49 2.80 13.00
C LEU A 199 14.68 3.82 14.15
N PHE A 200 13.66 4.04 14.97
CA PHE A 200 13.68 5.02 16.07
C PHE A 200 13.71 4.35 17.46
N LYS A 201 13.97 3.03 17.53
CA LYS A 201 13.99 2.28 18.78
C LYS A 201 15.38 2.08 19.38
N GLU A 202 16.44 2.59 18.77
CA GLU A 202 17.81 2.56 19.30
C GLU A 202 18.12 3.76 20.17
#